data_9b6f2f419d8dbe6b4bda60f6f44d329b
#
_entry.id   9b6f2f419d8dbe6b4bda60f6f44d329b
#
_cell.length_a   1.000
_cell.length_b   1.000
_cell.length_c   1.000
_cell.angle_alpha   90.00
_cell.angle_beta   90.00
_cell.angle_gamma   90.00
#
_symmetry.space_group_name_H-M   'P 1'
#
loop_
_entity.id
_entity.type
_entity.pdbx_description
1 polymer ?
#
loop_
_entity_poly.entity_id
_entity_poly.type
_entity_poly.pdbx_seq_one_letter_code
_entity_poly.pdbx_strand_id
1 'polypeptide(L)'
;MEKIERNTNRSIIALNITFIIVIIVLVFAIFRVYSKLEVEVKLNSEYEEKIEEKKESYSVINNNKIELEEKFNNLKNIDSMIDSVKDEVFKLALELENKIIKKETDYKIAYLTFDDGPYYSTNDFLKVLKENDVKATFFTIGLNKERCYDNQLKECHSLYKKIVLDGHTIANHTYSHQIFNGLYSSSTSFINQVVKQEEFIKEKTGVITNIVRFPGGASTAGNLKNDIIKGLREKKYGWVDWSAQDGDGGYLPNKDVAWNNFTNSINQNIEVVLFHDYNKITLSILPDAIKYLKDNNYILLPLFYESNMINK
;
A
#
# COMPACT_ATOMS: atom_id res chain seq x y z
N MET A 1 -31.03 12.90 31.07
CA MET A 1 -31.08 13.09 29.59
C MET A 1 -29.69 12.96 28.96
N GLU A 2 -28.67 13.66 29.37
CA GLU A 2 -27.30 13.59 28.80
C GLU A 2 -26.68 12.18 28.71
N LYS A 3 -26.93 11.28 29.68
CA LYS A 3 -26.37 9.92 29.69
C LYS A 3 -27.04 9.00 28.67
N ILE A 4 -28.31 9.24 28.35
CA ILE A 4 -29.06 8.50 27.32
C ILE A 4 -28.65 8.98 25.95
N GLU A 5 -28.48 10.27 25.75
CA GLU A 5 -28.03 10.90 24.51
C GLU A 5 -26.59 10.49 24.15
N ARG A 6 -25.65 10.42 25.12
CA ARG A 6 -24.30 9.86 24.94
C ARG A 6 -24.30 8.39 24.53
N ASN A 7 -25.19 7.58 25.10
CA ASN A 7 -25.29 6.17 24.75
C ASN A 7 -25.89 5.96 23.35
N THR A 8 -26.88 6.77 22.97
CA THR A 8 -27.47 6.72 21.61
C THR A 8 -26.47 7.16 20.56
N ASN A 9 -25.71 8.23 20.81
CA ASN A 9 -24.64 8.69 19.91
C ASN A 9 -23.51 7.64 19.78
N ARG A 10 -23.10 6.98 20.88
CA ARG A 10 -22.12 5.89 20.84
C ARG A 10 -22.62 4.70 20.00
N SER A 11 -23.90 4.33 20.12
CA SER A 11 -24.50 3.24 19.34
C SER A 11 -24.59 3.58 17.86
N ILE A 12 -24.94 4.82 17.50
CA ILE A 12 -24.97 5.29 16.11
C ILE A 12 -23.56 5.33 15.50
N ILE A 13 -22.55 5.81 16.26
CA ILE A 13 -21.16 5.80 15.83
C ILE A 13 -20.66 4.37 15.62
N ALA A 14 -20.94 3.45 16.56
CA ALA A 14 -20.59 2.04 16.43
C ALA A 14 -21.23 1.41 15.19
N LEU A 15 -22.50 1.69 14.91
CA LEU A 15 -23.21 1.20 13.72
C LEU A 15 -22.56 1.71 12.43
N ASN A 16 -22.24 3.02 12.36
CA ASN A 16 -21.57 3.62 11.20
C ASN A 16 -20.17 3.02 10.96
N ILE A 17 -19.43 2.71 12.02
CA ILE A 17 -18.11 2.11 11.89
C ILE A 17 -18.20 0.65 11.46
N THR A 18 -19.16 -0.13 12.00
CA THR A 18 -19.42 -1.49 11.52
C THR A 18 -19.75 -1.47 10.02
N PHE A 19 -20.55 -0.48 9.58
CA PHE A 19 -20.87 -0.31 8.16
C PHE A 19 -19.62 0.02 7.32
N ILE A 20 -18.73 0.88 7.81
CA ILE A 20 -17.44 1.19 7.16
C ILE A 20 -16.58 -0.08 7.04
N ILE A 21 -16.47 -0.87 8.12
CA ILE A 21 -15.71 -2.13 8.11
C ILE A 21 -16.29 -3.11 7.06
N VAL A 22 -17.61 -3.24 7.00
CA VAL A 22 -18.29 -4.09 6.01
C VAL A 22 -17.99 -3.61 4.59
N ILE A 23 -18.03 -2.30 4.33
CA ILE A 23 -17.69 -1.75 3.01
C ILE A 23 -16.22 -2.03 2.67
N ILE A 24 -15.30 -1.84 3.61
CA ILE A 24 -13.88 -2.13 3.41
C ILE A 24 -13.68 -3.61 3.06
N VAL A 25 -14.32 -4.53 3.79
CA VAL A 25 -14.27 -5.97 3.51
C VAL A 25 -14.84 -6.29 2.13
N LEU A 26 -15.95 -5.67 1.74
CA LEU A 26 -16.56 -5.84 0.43
C LEU A 26 -15.64 -5.33 -0.69
N VAL A 27 -15.00 -4.17 -0.53
CA VAL A 27 -14.01 -3.66 -1.49
C VAL A 27 -12.87 -4.64 -1.69
N PHE A 28 -12.34 -5.19 -0.61
CA PHE A 28 -11.27 -6.18 -0.71
C PHE A 28 -11.73 -7.49 -1.33
N ALA A 29 -12.98 -7.91 -1.11
CA ALA A 29 -13.58 -9.06 -1.78
C ALA A 29 -13.70 -8.83 -3.29
N ILE A 30 -14.19 -7.66 -3.70
CA ILE A 30 -14.30 -7.25 -5.11
C ILE A 30 -12.90 -7.17 -5.75
N PHE A 31 -11.91 -6.60 -5.05
CA PHE A 31 -10.54 -6.52 -5.55
C PHE A 31 -9.90 -7.92 -5.72
N ARG A 32 -10.21 -8.87 -4.84
CA ARG A 32 -9.81 -10.28 -5.00
C ARG A 32 -10.41 -10.93 -6.23
N VAL A 33 -11.69 -10.67 -6.51
CA VAL A 33 -12.35 -11.17 -7.72
C VAL A 33 -11.69 -10.58 -8.97
N TYR A 34 -11.42 -9.26 -8.92
CA TYR A 34 -10.76 -8.54 -10.01
C TYR A 34 -9.35 -9.07 -10.30
N SER A 35 -8.53 -9.27 -9.27
CA SER A 35 -7.15 -9.78 -9.46
C SER A 35 -7.14 -11.18 -10.11
N LYS A 36 -8.11 -12.05 -9.79
CA LYS A 36 -8.27 -13.33 -10.48
C LYS A 36 -8.67 -13.16 -11.94
N LEU A 37 -9.60 -12.24 -12.23
CA LEU A 37 -10.07 -11.93 -13.57
C LEU A 37 -8.95 -11.32 -14.44
N GLU A 38 -8.10 -10.45 -13.87
CA GLU A 38 -6.97 -9.84 -14.58
C GLU A 38 -5.90 -10.86 -14.96
N VAL A 39 -5.63 -11.84 -14.07
CA VAL A 39 -4.74 -12.98 -14.38
C VAL A 39 -5.35 -13.83 -15.51
N GLU A 40 -6.66 -14.09 -15.48
CA GLU A 40 -7.37 -14.82 -16.54
C GLU A 40 -7.32 -14.05 -17.87
N VAL A 41 -7.49 -12.71 -17.82
CA VAL A 41 -7.39 -11.85 -19.01
C VAL A 41 -5.99 -11.88 -19.61
N LYS A 42 -4.94 -11.83 -18.76
CA LYS A 42 -3.56 -11.92 -19.24
C LYS A 42 -3.25 -13.31 -19.84
N LEU A 43 -3.73 -14.36 -19.19
CA LEU A 43 -3.60 -15.71 -19.69
C LEU A 43 -4.32 -15.87 -21.06
N ASN A 44 -5.51 -15.28 -21.17
CA ASN A 44 -6.27 -15.29 -22.41
C ASN A 44 -5.60 -14.45 -23.51
N SER A 45 -4.95 -13.28 -23.17
CA SER A 45 -4.22 -12.49 -24.18
C SER A 45 -2.97 -13.23 -24.70
N GLU A 46 -2.28 -14.01 -23.85
CA GLU A 46 -1.18 -14.90 -24.30
C GLU A 46 -1.67 -16.06 -25.18
N TYR A 47 -2.93 -16.50 -24.98
CA TYR A 47 -3.57 -17.48 -25.88
C TYR A 47 -3.97 -16.85 -27.22
N GLU A 48 -4.45 -15.61 -27.26
CA GLU A 48 -4.74 -14.89 -28.51
C GLU A 48 -3.49 -14.73 -29.38
N GLU A 49 -2.34 -14.39 -28.79
CA GLU A 49 -1.07 -14.28 -29.51
C GLU A 49 -0.63 -15.62 -30.12
N LYS A 50 -0.86 -16.74 -29.41
CA LYS A 50 -0.59 -18.10 -29.92
C LYS A 50 -1.60 -18.59 -30.95
N ILE A 51 -2.79 -18.08 -30.93
CA ILE A 51 -3.86 -18.42 -31.89
C ILE A 51 -3.64 -17.68 -33.22
N GLU A 52 -3.13 -16.42 -33.19
CA GLU A 52 -2.75 -15.69 -34.41
C GLU A 52 -1.65 -16.38 -35.22
N GLU A 53 -0.79 -17.14 -34.56
CA GLU A 53 0.21 -17.97 -35.24
C GLU A 53 -0.35 -19.21 -35.95
N LYS A 54 -1.60 -19.62 -35.67
CA LYS A 54 -2.26 -20.78 -36.28
C LYS A 54 -3.50 -20.37 -37.10
N LYS A 55 -3.28 -19.70 -38.21
CA LYS A 55 -4.32 -19.12 -39.11
C LYS A 55 -5.26 -20.10 -39.84
N GLU A 56 -5.44 -21.36 -39.46
CA GLU A 56 -6.27 -22.30 -40.21
C GLU A 56 -7.66 -22.67 -39.63
N SER A 57 -8.14 -22.01 -38.56
CA SER A 57 -9.47 -22.33 -38.00
C SER A 57 -10.33 -21.06 -37.72
N TYR A 58 -10.50 -20.21 -38.71
CA TYR A 58 -11.11 -18.88 -38.63
C TYR A 58 -12.58 -18.80 -38.14
N SER A 59 -13.37 -19.87 -38.29
CA SER A 59 -14.79 -19.81 -37.91
C SER A 59 -15.05 -19.97 -36.41
N VAL A 60 -14.18 -20.65 -35.69
CA VAL A 60 -14.25 -20.82 -34.22
C VAL A 60 -13.73 -19.57 -33.50
N ILE A 61 -12.79 -18.87 -34.13
CA ILE A 61 -12.09 -17.69 -33.59
C ILE A 61 -13.01 -16.48 -33.51
N ASN A 62 -13.91 -16.29 -34.47
CA ASN A 62 -14.77 -15.12 -34.51
C ASN A 62 -15.85 -15.10 -33.39
N ASN A 63 -16.33 -16.28 -33.00
CA ASN A 63 -17.28 -16.40 -31.88
C ASN A 63 -16.56 -16.20 -30.54
N ASN A 64 -15.34 -16.67 -30.41
CA ASN A 64 -14.52 -16.44 -29.20
C ASN A 64 -14.10 -14.98 -29.06
N LYS A 65 -13.91 -14.24 -30.17
CA LYS A 65 -13.58 -12.81 -30.16
C LYS A 65 -14.74 -11.98 -29.61
N ILE A 66 -15.96 -12.26 -30.02
CA ILE A 66 -17.18 -11.55 -29.53
C ILE A 66 -17.33 -11.80 -28.02
N GLU A 67 -17.18 -13.04 -27.56
CA GLU A 67 -17.26 -13.38 -26.15
C GLU A 67 -16.15 -12.70 -25.30
N LEU A 68 -14.94 -12.58 -25.86
CA LEU A 68 -13.83 -11.86 -25.24
C LEU A 68 -14.05 -10.35 -25.20
N GLU A 69 -14.64 -9.76 -26.23
CA GLU A 69 -15.03 -8.34 -26.26
C GLU A 69 -16.12 -8.03 -25.22
N GLU A 70 -17.08 -8.93 -25.04
CA GLU A 70 -18.10 -8.80 -23.98
C GLU A 70 -17.46 -8.94 -22.59
N LYS A 71 -16.59 -9.92 -22.37
CA LYS A 71 -15.83 -10.08 -21.13
C LYS A 71 -14.95 -8.87 -20.85
N PHE A 72 -14.26 -8.32 -21.84
CA PHE A 72 -13.44 -7.12 -21.72
C PHE A 72 -14.26 -5.87 -21.38
N ASN A 73 -15.43 -5.71 -21.97
CA ASN A 73 -16.34 -4.62 -21.65
C ASN A 73 -16.92 -4.77 -20.22
N ASN A 74 -17.22 -6.00 -19.81
CA ASN A 74 -17.64 -6.29 -18.44
C ASN A 74 -16.51 -5.98 -17.43
N LEU A 75 -15.25 -6.30 -17.75
CA LEU A 75 -14.09 -5.96 -16.94
C LEU A 75 -13.87 -4.46 -16.80
N LYS A 76 -14.04 -3.68 -17.88
CA LYS A 76 -14.00 -2.21 -17.82
C LYS A 76 -15.07 -1.63 -16.90
N ASN A 77 -16.28 -2.22 -16.94
CA ASN A 77 -17.34 -1.82 -16.03
C ASN A 77 -17.00 -2.16 -14.57
N ILE A 78 -16.39 -3.33 -14.32
CA ILE A 78 -15.91 -3.72 -13.00
C ILE A 78 -14.80 -2.77 -12.54
N ASP A 79 -13.84 -2.41 -13.39
CA ASP A 79 -12.81 -1.41 -13.10
C ASP A 79 -13.40 -0.09 -12.62
N SER A 80 -14.36 0.45 -13.37
CA SER A 80 -14.99 1.72 -13.00
C SER A 80 -15.79 1.61 -11.70
N MET A 81 -16.39 0.45 -11.41
CA MET A 81 -17.06 0.17 -10.14
C MET A 81 -16.06 0.07 -9.00
N ILE A 82 -14.93 -0.60 -9.20
CA ILE A 82 -13.86 -0.72 -8.19
C ILE A 82 -13.30 0.65 -7.84
N ASP A 83 -13.01 1.49 -8.83
CA ASP A 83 -12.51 2.84 -8.60
C ASP A 83 -13.55 3.68 -7.82
N SER A 84 -14.82 3.61 -8.19
CA SER A 84 -15.90 4.29 -7.47
C SER A 84 -16.03 3.82 -6.01
N VAL A 85 -15.94 2.52 -5.77
CA VAL A 85 -16.01 1.95 -4.41
C VAL A 85 -14.75 2.30 -3.61
N LYS A 86 -13.58 2.31 -4.25
CA LYS A 86 -12.32 2.72 -3.64
C LYS A 86 -12.35 4.18 -3.20
N ASP A 87 -12.88 5.07 -4.04
CA ASP A 87 -13.05 6.48 -3.71
C ASP A 87 -14.00 6.68 -2.52
N GLU A 88 -15.10 5.92 -2.45
CA GLU A 88 -16.04 5.97 -1.34
C GLU A 88 -15.38 5.46 -0.03
N VAL A 89 -14.57 4.39 -0.10
CA VAL A 89 -13.84 3.87 1.05
C VAL A 89 -12.83 4.91 1.56
N PHE A 90 -12.07 5.56 0.68
CA PHE A 90 -11.11 6.57 1.10
C PHE A 90 -11.81 7.81 1.69
N LYS A 91 -12.96 8.18 1.16
CA LYS A 91 -13.80 9.23 1.74
C LYS A 91 -14.25 8.88 3.17
N LEU A 92 -14.76 7.66 3.38
CA LEU A 92 -15.16 7.18 4.70
C LEU A 92 -13.96 7.07 5.66
N ALA A 93 -12.80 6.65 5.17
CA ALA A 93 -11.57 6.63 5.95
C ALA A 93 -11.14 8.04 6.40
N LEU A 94 -11.22 9.03 5.50
CA LEU A 94 -10.93 10.43 5.82
C LEU A 94 -11.94 11.00 6.83
N GLU A 95 -13.22 10.67 6.71
CA GLU A 95 -14.24 11.05 7.69
C GLU A 95 -13.94 10.44 9.07
N LEU A 96 -13.49 9.19 9.11
CA LEU A 96 -13.08 8.54 10.36
C LEU A 96 -11.84 9.21 10.96
N GLU A 97 -10.79 9.49 10.17
CA GLU A 97 -9.62 10.26 10.62
C GLU A 97 -10.05 11.59 11.26
N ASN A 98 -10.94 12.33 10.60
CA ASN A 98 -11.44 13.60 11.10
C ASN A 98 -12.19 13.45 12.44
N LYS A 99 -12.98 12.39 12.62
CA LYS A 99 -13.66 12.10 13.90
C LYS A 99 -12.65 11.75 15.00
N ILE A 100 -11.59 10.99 14.67
CA ILE A 100 -10.51 10.65 15.60
C ILE A 100 -9.78 11.93 16.05
N ILE A 101 -9.40 12.79 15.11
CA ILE A 101 -8.71 14.06 15.37
C ILE A 101 -9.56 14.97 16.27
N LYS A 102 -10.87 15.01 16.05
CA LYS A 102 -11.83 15.78 16.86
C LYS A 102 -12.22 15.10 18.17
N LYS A 103 -11.71 13.89 18.45
CA LYS A 103 -12.06 13.08 19.63
C LYS A 103 -13.56 12.74 19.70
N GLU A 104 -14.20 12.54 18.57
CA GLU A 104 -15.60 12.17 18.43
C GLU A 104 -15.83 10.66 18.40
N THR A 105 -14.78 9.85 18.51
CA THR A 105 -14.80 8.39 18.51
C THR A 105 -13.67 7.81 19.34
N ASP A 106 -13.87 6.58 19.88
CA ASP A 106 -12.86 5.81 20.58
C ASP A 106 -12.08 4.88 19.62
N TYR A 107 -12.45 4.81 18.35
CA TYR A 107 -11.71 4.06 17.33
C TYR A 107 -10.42 4.77 16.97
N LYS A 108 -9.46 3.98 16.51
CA LYS A 108 -8.13 4.41 16.10
C LYS A 108 -7.83 3.86 14.71
N ILE A 109 -6.83 4.42 14.04
CA ILE A 109 -6.35 3.92 12.76
C ILE A 109 -4.87 3.60 12.86
N ALA A 110 -4.45 2.47 12.28
CA ALA A 110 -3.04 2.17 12.05
C ALA A 110 -2.79 1.86 10.57
N TYR A 111 -1.84 2.58 9.98
CA TYR A 111 -1.32 2.36 8.65
C TYR A 111 -0.05 1.53 8.75
N LEU A 112 -0.13 0.24 8.44
CA LEU A 112 1.06 -0.60 8.34
C LEU A 112 1.81 -0.25 7.06
N THR A 113 3.10 0.06 7.18
CA THR A 113 3.93 0.45 6.05
C THR A 113 5.21 -0.36 6.02
N PHE A 114 5.65 -0.73 4.80
CA PHE A 114 6.86 -1.51 4.57
C PHE A 114 7.77 -0.76 3.61
N ASP A 115 8.98 -0.47 4.03
CA ASP A 115 9.95 0.29 3.25
C ASP A 115 10.97 -0.63 2.57
N ASP A 116 11.65 -0.09 1.56
CA ASP A 116 12.80 -0.67 0.88
C ASP A 116 12.53 -1.83 -0.08
N GLY A 117 11.31 -2.36 -0.10
CA GLY A 117 10.93 -3.48 -0.97
C GLY A 117 10.79 -3.15 -2.45
N PRO A 118 10.35 -4.13 -3.25
CA PRO A 118 10.15 -5.51 -2.82
C PRO A 118 11.45 -6.31 -2.75
N TYR A 119 11.46 -7.25 -1.81
CA TYR A 119 12.48 -8.29 -1.67
C TYR A 119 11.90 -9.65 -2.03
N TYR A 120 12.73 -10.69 -2.11
CA TYR A 120 12.25 -12.06 -2.21
C TYR A 120 11.35 -12.47 -1.03
N SER A 121 11.59 -11.89 0.16
CA SER A 121 10.78 -12.11 1.37
C SER A 121 9.43 -11.39 1.40
N THR A 122 9.22 -10.38 0.55
CA THR A 122 7.95 -9.63 0.46
C THR A 122 6.74 -10.57 0.33
N ASN A 123 6.91 -11.69 -0.38
CA ASN A 123 5.84 -12.67 -0.56
C ASN A 123 5.35 -13.28 0.76
N ASP A 124 6.23 -13.48 1.73
CA ASP A 124 5.88 -14.01 3.04
C ASP A 124 5.09 -12.97 3.85
N PHE A 125 5.47 -11.70 3.77
CA PHE A 125 4.70 -10.58 4.36
C PHE A 125 3.31 -10.47 3.75
N LEU A 126 3.20 -10.50 2.42
CA LEU A 126 1.92 -10.49 1.71
C LEU A 126 1.01 -11.67 2.14
N LYS A 127 1.60 -12.84 2.39
CA LYS A 127 0.87 -14.01 2.90
C LYS A 127 0.29 -13.73 4.28
N VAL A 128 1.09 -13.22 5.23
CA VAL A 128 0.63 -12.88 6.58
C VAL A 128 -0.47 -11.82 6.54
N LEU A 129 -0.31 -10.77 5.75
CA LEU A 129 -1.32 -9.71 5.59
C LEU A 129 -2.63 -10.28 5.05
N LYS A 130 -2.56 -11.17 4.05
CA LYS A 130 -3.72 -11.86 3.47
C LYS A 130 -4.42 -12.76 4.46
N GLU A 131 -3.68 -13.56 5.24
CA GLU A 131 -4.24 -14.47 6.25
C GLU A 131 -4.96 -13.71 7.37
N ASN A 132 -4.55 -12.48 7.64
CA ASN A 132 -5.15 -11.61 8.64
C ASN A 132 -6.17 -10.60 8.07
N ASP A 133 -6.44 -10.64 6.77
CA ASP A 133 -7.32 -9.71 6.05
C ASP A 133 -6.95 -8.24 6.28
N VAL A 134 -5.67 -7.92 6.12
CA VAL A 134 -5.11 -6.57 6.31
C VAL A 134 -4.50 -6.06 5.01
N LYS A 135 -4.75 -4.80 4.70
CA LYS A 135 -4.07 -4.07 3.63
C LYS A 135 -3.08 -3.07 4.21
N ALA A 136 -1.96 -2.95 3.53
CA ALA A 136 -0.81 -2.15 3.96
C ALA A 136 -0.32 -1.25 2.83
N THR A 137 0.71 -0.46 3.10
CA THR A 137 1.39 0.38 2.12
C THR A 137 2.83 -0.06 1.97
N PHE A 138 3.29 -0.23 0.74
CA PHE A 138 4.67 -0.60 0.43
C PHE A 138 5.38 0.57 -0.25
N PHE A 139 6.34 1.17 0.44
CA PHE A 139 7.23 2.20 -0.10
C PHE A 139 8.40 1.52 -0.81
N THR A 140 8.29 1.44 -2.13
CA THR A 140 9.17 0.62 -2.95
C THR A 140 10.30 1.42 -3.57
N ILE A 141 11.43 0.76 -3.85
CA ILE A 141 12.59 1.28 -4.54
C ILE A 141 12.82 0.57 -5.87
N GLY A 142 13.32 1.27 -6.88
CA GLY A 142 13.52 0.70 -8.22
C GLY A 142 14.80 -0.13 -8.37
N LEU A 143 15.87 0.25 -7.67
CA LEU A 143 17.16 -0.42 -7.77
C LEU A 143 17.26 -1.56 -6.75
N ASN A 144 16.80 -2.75 -7.14
CA ASN A 144 16.77 -3.93 -6.26
C ASN A 144 17.95 -4.90 -6.44
N LYS A 145 18.98 -4.55 -7.24
CA LYS A 145 20.10 -5.48 -7.58
C LYS A 145 20.81 -6.08 -6.37
N GLU A 146 20.94 -5.30 -5.28
CA GLU A 146 21.60 -5.77 -4.06
C GLU A 146 20.67 -6.61 -3.16
N ARG A 147 19.38 -6.63 -3.46
CA ARG A 147 18.32 -7.14 -2.59
C ARG A 147 17.57 -8.32 -3.21
N CYS A 148 17.65 -8.45 -4.53
CA CYS A 148 17.21 -9.61 -5.27
C CYS A 148 18.45 -10.11 -6.03
N TYR A 149 18.92 -11.31 -5.72
CA TYR A 149 20.02 -11.93 -6.46
C TYR A 149 19.72 -11.92 -7.96
N ASP A 150 20.73 -11.79 -8.81
CA ASP A 150 20.59 -11.58 -10.25
C ASP A 150 19.62 -12.57 -10.95
N ASN A 151 19.60 -13.82 -10.51
CA ASN A 151 18.66 -14.84 -11.00
C ASN A 151 17.21 -14.68 -10.47
N GLN A 152 16.99 -13.89 -9.43
CA GLN A 152 15.70 -13.65 -8.79
C GLN A 152 15.12 -12.25 -9.10
N LEU A 153 15.85 -11.41 -9.84
CA LEU A 153 15.44 -10.04 -10.15
C LEU A 153 14.07 -9.99 -10.84
N LYS A 154 13.81 -10.93 -11.74
CA LYS A 154 12.50 -11.03 -12.42
C LYS A 154 11.38 -11.33 -11.44
N GLU A 155 11.61 -12.18 -10.46
CA GLU A 155 10.64 -12.52 -9.41
C GLU A 155 10.34 -11.29 -8.53
N CYS A 156 11.36 -10.58 -8.07
CA CYS A 156 11.18 -9.33 -7.32
C CYS A 156 10.39 -8.28 -8.10
N HIS A 157 10.65 -8.12 -9.40
CA HIS A 157 9.88 -7.20 -10.23
C HIS A 157 8.40 -7.62 -10.37
N SER A 158 8.10 -8.92 -10.37
CA SER A 158 6.71 -9.40 -10.38
C SER A 158 5.95 -9.06 -9.09
N LEU A 159 6.66 -8.90 -7.97
CA LEU A 159 6.08 -8.54 -6.69
C LEU A 159 5.49 -7.12 -6.65
N TYR A 160 5.99 -6.19 -7.47
CA TYR A 160 5.35 -4.88 -7.64
C TYR A 160 3.89 -5.03 -8.05
N LYS A 161 3.66 -5.85 -9.07
CA LYS A 161 2.30 -6.13 -9.56
C LYS A 161 1.49 -6.89 -8.51
N LYS A 162 2.10 -7.86 -7.82
CA LYS A 162 1.43 -8.63 -6.78
C LYS A 162 0.96 -7.77 -5.60
N ILE A 163 1.78 -6.80 -5.15
CA ILE A 163 1.40 -5.83 -4.10
C ILE A 163 0.09 -5.14 -4.46
N VAL A 164 0.00 -4.62 -5.69
CA VAL A 164 -1.20 -3.93 -6.18
C VAL A 164 -2.38 -4.87 -6.31
N LEU A 165 -2.19 -6.06 -6.91
CA LEU A 165 -3.25 -7.04 -7.13
C LEU A 165 -3.81 -7.62 -5.82
N ASP A 166 -2.99 -7.71 -4.78
CA ASP A 166 -3.44 -8.13 -3.44
C ASP A 166 -4.15 -6.98 -2.68
N GLY A 167 -4.32 -5.80 -3.29
CA GLY A 167 -5.08 -4.66 -2.76
C GLY A 167 -4.29 -3.76 -1.80
N HIS A 168 -2.98 -3.82 -1.82
CA HIS A 168 -2.12 -2.93 -1.04
C HIS A 168 -1.86 -1.63 -1.80
N THR A 169 -1.56 -0.55 -1.08
CA THR A 169 -1.05 0.68 -1.69
C THR A 169 0.42 0.51 -2.01
N ILE A 170 0.82 0.83 -3.23
CA ILE A 170 2.21 0.96 -3.62
C ILE A 170 2.61 2.43 -3.60
N ALA A 171 3.73 2.75 -2.96
CA ALA A 171 4.22 4.10 -2.73
C ALA A 171 5.71 4.22 -3.08
N ASN A 172 6.20 5.44 -3.08
CA ASN A 172 7.50 5.82 -3.63
C ASN A 172 8.54 6.02 -2.53
N HIS A 173 9.64 5.26 -2.57
CA HIS A 173 10.77 5.41 -1.64
C HIS A 173 12.07 5.80 -2.36
N THR A 174 11.95 6.58 -3.45
CA THR A 174 13.01 6.91 -4.40
C THR A 174 13.49 5.70 -5.22
N TYR A 175 14.16 5.95 -6.34
CA TYR A 175 14.58 4.85 -7.22
C TYR A 175 15.77 4.07 -6.69
N SER A 176 16.77 4.74 -6.12
CA SER A 176 18.03 4.09 -5.73
C SER A 176 18.23 3.91 -4.24
N HIS A 177 17.53 4.68 -3.40
CA HIS A 177 17.71 4.72 -1.94
C HIS A 177 19.16 5.01 -1.50
N GLN A 178 19.97 5.68 -2.33
CA GLN A 178 21.40 5.91 -2.06
C GLN A 178 21.63 7.15 -1.19
N ILE A 179 21.25 7.07 0.09
CA ILE A 179 21.34 8.19 1.05
C ILE A 179 22.71 8.84 1.03
N PHE A 180 23.79 8.05 1.10
CA PHE A 180 25.17 8.54 1.18
C PHE A 180 25.82 8.78 -0.18
N ASN A 181 25.19 8.36 -1.28
CA ASN A 181 25.74 8.39 -2.63
C ASN A 181 24.92 9.29 -3.56
N GLY A 182 24.60 10.50 -3.12
CA GLY A 182 24.08 11.55 -3.99
C GLY A 182 22.58 11.77 -3.95
N LEU A 183 21.79 10.98 -3.25
CA LEU A 183 20.34 11.21 -3.12
C LEU A 183 20.05 12.61 -2.58
N TYR A 184 20.70 12.97 -1.51
CA TYR A 184 20.62 14.28 -0.83
C TYR A 184 21.74 15.25 -1.24
N SER A 185 22.28 15.15 -2.46
CA SER A 185 23.26 16.13 -2.97
C SER A 185 22.59 17.45 -3.38
N SER A 186 21.31 17.42 -3.76
CA SER A 186 20.47 18.57 -4.04
C SER A 186 18.99 18.18 -4.00
N SER A 187 18.10 19.18 -3.88
CA SER A 187 16.65 18.96 -4.01
C SER A 187 16.28 18.38 -5.38
N THR A 188 16.92 18.86 -6.44
CA THR A 188 16.74 18.35 -7.81
C THR A 188 17.11 16.87 -7.93
N SER A 189 18.24 16.43 -7.29
CA SER A 189 18.64 15.03 -7.29
C SER A 189 17.55 14.15 -6.65
N PHE A 190 17.04 14.55 -5.49
CA PHE A 190 15.97 13.84 -4.81
C PHE A 190 14.69 13.75 -5.67
N ILE A 191 14.24 14.87 -6.22
CA ILE A 191 13.03 14.92 -7.04
C ILE A 191 13.16 14.04 -8.29
N ASN A 192 14.34 14.04 -8.95
CA ASN A 192 14.59 13.17 -10.10
C ASN A 192 14.50 11.69 -9.72
N GLN A 193 14.96 11.31 -8.53
CA GLN A 193 14.83 9.94 -8.02
C GLN A 193 13.37 9.55 -7.72
N VAL A 194 12.57 10.50 -7.24
CA VAL A 194 11.12 10.29 -7.03
C VAL A 194 10.40 10.10 -8.36
N VAL A 195 10.63 10.99 -9.34
CA VAL A 195 10.02 10.88 -10.68
C VAL A 195 10.40 9.56 -11.35
N LYS A 196 11.70 9.19 -11.29
CA LYS A 196 12.17 7.92 -11.87
C LYS A 196 11.51 6.71 -11.21
N GLN A 197 11.28 6.74 -9.91
CA GLN A 197 10.60 5.66 -9.21
C GLN A 197 9.11 5.57 -9.55
N GLU A 198 8.44 6.72 -9.71
CA GLU A 198 7.04 6.73 -10.16
C GLU A 198 6.91 6.11 -11.56
N GLU A 199 7.78 6.49 -12.50
CA GLU A 199 7.81 5.92 -13.85
C GLU A 199 8.03 4.41 -13.80
N PHE A 200 8.94 3.96 -12.94
CA PHE A 200 9.21 2.54 -12.75
C PHE A 200 8.01 1.78 -12.14
N ILE A 201 7.37 2.33 -11.11
CA ILE A 201 6.15 1.76 -10.53
C ILE A 201 5.05 1.67 -11.60
N LYS A 202 4.84 2.74 -12.36
CA LYS A 202 3.86 2.77 -13.45
C LYS A 202 4.15 1.72 -14.52
N GLU A 203 5.41 1.56 -14.92
CA GLU A 203 5.83 0.52 -15.88
C GLU A 203 5.49 -0.89 -15.37
N LYS A 204 5.74 -1.17 -14.08
CA LYS A 204 5.54 -2.52 -13.50
C LYS A 204 4.09 -2.82 -13.15
N THR A 205 3.28 -1.82 -12.82
CA THR A 205 1.96 -2.02 -12.21
C THR A 205 0.81 -1.36 -12.97
N GLY A 206 1.09 -0.38 -13.81
CA GLY A 206 0.07 0.52 -14.38
C GLY A 206 -0.41 1.62 -13.41
N VAL A 207 -0.02 1.59 -12.13
CA VAL A 207 -0.46 2.54 -11.09
C VAL A 207 0.45 3.77 -11.08
N ILE A 208 -0.15 4.95 -10.93
CA ILE A 208 0.54 6.21 -10.63
C ILE A 208 0.44 6.43 -9.12
N THR A 209 1.59 6.61 -8.45
CA THR A 209 1.64 6.91 -7.02
C THR A 209 2.14 8.33 -6.78
N ASN A 210 1.51 9.01 -5.86
CA ASN A 210 1.86 10.38 -5.44
C ASN A 210 2.19 10.48 -3.94
N ILE A 211 2.40 9.35 -3.27
CA ILE A 211 2.81 9.26 -1.87
C ILE A 211 4.29 8.89 -1.82
N VAL A 212 5.08 9.71 -1.14
CA VAL A 212 6.54 9.57 -1.03
C VAL A 212 6.94 9.40 0.43
N ARG A 213 7.91 8.56 0.69
CA ARG A 213 8.67 8.55 1.96
C ARG A 213 10.13 8.84 1.69
N PHE A 214 10.71 9.70 2.50
CA PHE A 214 12.13 10.04 2.43
C PHE A 214 12.96 8.86 2.95
N PRO A 215 13.96 8.36 2.21
CA PRO A 215 14.94 7.42 2.73
C PRO A 215 15.59 7.91 4.03
N GLY A 216 15.44 7.14 5.12
CA GLY A 216 15.90 7.52 6.45
C GLY A 216 15.07 8.60 7.15
N GLY A 217 13.87 8.92 6.63
CA GLY A 217 12.98 9.96 7.14
C GLY A 217 13.33 11.38 6.64
N ALA A 218 12.37 12.29 6.71
CA ALA A 218 12.51 13.64 6.17
C ALA A 218 13.61 14.49 6.87
N SER A 219 13.97 14.15 8.10
CA SER A 219 15.07 14.80 8.83
C SER A 219 16.44 14.54 8.20
N THR A 220 16.63 13.42 7.52
CA THR A 220 17.89 13.04 6.84
C THR A 220 18.25 14.03 5.71
N ALA A 221 17.26 14.69 5.13
CA ALA A 221 17.50 15.72 4.11
C ALA A 221 18.19 16.99 4.66
N GLY A 222 18.25 17.18 5.99
CA GLY A 222 18.89 18.32 6.62
C GLY A 222 18.40 19.66 6.06
N ASN A 223 19.31 20.50 5.63
CA ASN A 223 19.00 21.83 5.07
C ASN A 223 18.22 21.77 3.73
N LEU A 224 18.27 20.66 3.02
CA LEU A 224 17.55 20.50 1.74
C LEU A 224 16.07 20.14 1.94
N LYS A 225 15.63 19.80 3.17
CA LYS A 225 14.27 19.34 3.45
C LYS A 225 13.21 20.27 2.87
N ASN A 226 13.31 21.56 3.12
CA ASN A 226 12.28 22.53 2.69
C ASN A 226 12.24 22.67 1.16
N ASP A 227 13.39 22.68 0.49
CA ASP A 227 13.47 22.76 -0.97
C ASP A 227 12.94 21.49 -1.64
N ILE A 228 13.22 20.32 -1.05
CA ILE A 228 12.66 19.04 -1.49
C ILE A 228 11.14 19.06 -1.35
N ILE A 229 10.62 19.43 -0.18
CA ILE A 229 9.17 19.51 0.07
C ILE A 229 8.49 20.45 -0.93
N LYS A 230 9.07 21.60 -1.20
CA LYS A 230 8.59 22.53 -2.23
C LYS A 230 8.53 21.84 -3.61
N GLY A 231 9.60 21.18 -4.02
CA GLY A 231 9.64 20.48 -5.31
C GLY A 231 8.64 19.30 -5.39
N LEU A 232 8.39 18.58 -4.28
CA LEU A 232 7.36 17.55 -4.20
C LEU A 232 5.97 18.15 -4.42
N ARG A 233 5.64 19.24 -3.73
CA ARG A 233 4.37 19.95 -3.85
C ARG A 233 4.10 20.47 -5.25
N GLU A 234 5.10 21.07 -5.90
CA GLU A 234 5.02 21.55 -7.29
C GLU A 234 4.64 20.43 -8.27
N LYS A 235 5.07 19.21 -7.97
CA LYS A 235 4.74 18.00 -8.73
C LYS A 235 3.53 17.23 -8.22
N LYS A 236 2.81 17.76 -7.20
CA LYS A 236 1.62 17.16 -6.58
C LYS A 236 1.92 15.84 -5.86
N TYR A 237 3.12 15.67 -5.32
CA TYR A 237 3.43 14.61 -4.38
C TYR A 237 3.15 15.06 -2.96
N GLY A 238 2.61 14.14 -2.13
CA GLY A 238 2.62 14.24 -0.70
C GLY A 238 3.67 13.31 -0.10
N TRP A 239 4.07 13.58 1.14
CA TRP A 239 5.06 12.76 1.84
C TRP A 239 4.61 12.42 3.24
N VAL A 240 5.15 11.32 3.80
CA VAL A 240 4.84 10.84 5.14
C VAL A 240 6.06 10.16 5.75
N ASP A 241 6.35 10.49 7.00
CA ASP A 241 7.24 9.73 7.88
C ASP A 241 6.43 8.67 8.66
N TRP A 242 6.89 8.27 9.82
CA TRP A 242 6.24 7.29 10.69
C TRP A 242 6.15 7.78 12.13
N SER A 243 5.24 7.21 12.90
CA SER A 243 5.04 7.50 14.33
C SER A 243 5.43 6.31 15.22
N ALA A 244 5.42 5.09 14.66
CA ALA A 244 5.73 3.86 15.37
C ALA A 244 6.62 2.94 14.54
N GLN A 245 7.38 2.05 15.19
CA GLN A 245 8.31 1.11 14.53
C GLN A 245 8.74 0.00 15.49
N ASP A 246 9.24 -1.11 14.94
CA ASP A 246 9.87 -2.19 15.74
C ASP A 246 11.41 -2.09 15.83
N GLY A 247 12.01 -1.12 15.11
CA GLY A 247 13.45 -0.88 15.10
C GLY A 247 14.21 -1.69 14.04
N ASP A 248 13.55 -2.28 13.08
CA ASP A 248 14.12 -3.18 12.07
C ASP A 248 14.94 -2.49 10.98
N GLY A 249 14.88 -1.17 10.88
CA GLY A 249 15.76 -0.36 10.03
C GLY A 249 17.21 -0.28 10.55
N GLY A 250 17.48 -0.80 11.75
CA GLY A 250 18.80 -0.87 12.41
C GLY A 250 19.11 -2.28 12.89
N TYR A 251 20.02 -2.36 13.87
CA TYR A 251 20.32 -3.64 14.53
C TYR A 251 19.18 -4.08 15.42
N LEU A 252 18.52 -5.18 15.05
CA LEU A 252 17.42 -5.79 15.79
C LEU A 252 17.85 -7.18 16.27
N PRO A 253 18.12 -7.38 17.57
CA PRO A 253 18.77 -8.60 18.06
C PRO A 253 17.83 -9.81 18.12
N ASN A 254 16.54 -9.61 18.43
CA ASN A 254 15.58 -10.70 18.60
C ASN A 254 14.13 -10.22 18.59
N LYS A 255 13.20 -11.18 18.64
CA LYS A 255 11.74 -10.95 18.62
C LYS A 255 11.26 -10.12 19.81
N ASP A 256 11.81 -10.33 21.00
CA ASP A 256 11.35 -9.63 22.21
C ASP A 256 11.67 -8.14 22.14
N VAL A 257 12.85 -7.79 21.62
CA VAL A 257 13.25 -6.38 21.41
C VAL A 257 12.35 -5.75 20.35
N ALA A 258 12.10 -6.43 19.22
CA ALA A 258 11.19 -5.96 18.18
C ALA A 258 9.79 -5.70 18.75
N TRP A 259 9.27 -6.66 19.51
CA TRP A 259 7.96 -6.56 20.14
C TRP A 259 7.86 -5.38 21.12
N ASN A 260 8.86 -5.23 22.00
CA ASN A 260 8.90 -4.14 22.95
C ASN A 260 9.02 -2.77 22.25
N ASN A 261 9.87 -2.67 21.23
CA ASN A 261 9.98 -1.44 20.44
C ASN A 261 8.64 -1.07 19.79
N PHE A 262 8.00 -2.05 19.13
CA PHE A 262 6.71 -1.86 18.50
C PHE A 262 5.65 -1.41 19.51
N THR A 263 5.43 -2.17 20.59
CA THR A 263 4.36 -1.89 21.55
C THR A 263 4.57 -0.57 22.29
N ASN A 264 5.83 -0.22 22.63
CA ASN A 264 6.16 1.04 23.29
C ASN A 264 6.02 2.26 22.34
N SER A 265 6.12 2.05 21.04
CA SER A 265 5.97 3.13 20.06
C SER A 265 4.50 3.44 19.72
N ILE A 266 3.57 2.51 19.96
CA ILE A 266 2.14 2.67 19.72
C ILE A 266 1.51 3.53 20.82
N ASN A 267 1.33 4.82 20.55
CA ASN A 267 0.85 5.78 21.55
C ASN A 267 -0.11 6.85 21.00
N GLN A 268 -0.40 6.86 19.69
CA GLN A 268 -1.30 7.81 19.06
C GLN A 268 -2.59 7.12 18.60
N ASN A 269 -3.64 7.92 18.38
CA ASN A 269 -4.91 7.41 17.86
C ASN A 269 -4.88 7.17 16.34
N ILE A 270 -3.95 7.78 15.63
CA ILE A 270 -3.65 7.48 14.23
C ILE A 270 -2.14 7.21 14.15
N GLU A 271 -1.78 5.97 13.81
CA GLU A 271 -0.40 5.52 13.72
C GLU A 271 0.00 5.28 12.26
N VAL A 272 1.20 5.66 11.92
CA VAL A 272 1.91 5.20 10.73
C VAL A 272 3.07 4.32 11.21
N VAL A 273 2.94 3.01 11.02
CA VAL A 273 3.88 2.02 11.54
C VAL A 273 4.90 1.68 10.47
N LEU A 274 6.17 1.89 10.75
CA LEU A 274 7.29 1.53 9.89
C LEU A 274 7.76 0.11 10.16
N PHE A 275 7.84 -0.68 9.12
CA PHE A 275 8.50 -1.98 9.02
C PHE A 275 9.31 -2.05 7.73
N HIS A 276 10.17 -3.07 7.61
CA HIS A 276 10.86 -3.44 6.38
C HIS A 276 10.56 -4.89 6.01
N ASP A 277 10.19 -5.14 4.76
CA ASP A 277 9.75 -6.46 4.30
C ASP A 277 10.90 -7.44 3.99
N TYR A 278 12.12 -7.09 4.39
CA TYR A 278 13.28 -7.98 4.38
C TYR A 278 13.59 -8.61 5.74
N ASN A 279 13.06 -8.06 6.84
CA ASN A 279 13.47 -8.47 8.18
C ASN A 279 12.67 -9.67 8.69
N LYS A 280 13.34 -10.79 8.92
CA LYS A 280 12.70 -12.04 9.40
C LYS A 280 12.17 -11.93 10.83
N ILE A 281 12.78 -11.08 11.67
CA ILE A 281 12.29 -10.85 13.05
C ILE A 281 10.97 -10.09 12.98
N THR A 282 10.90 -9.04 12.17
CA THR A 282 9.66 -8.30 11.88
C THR A 282 8.57 -9.23 11.34
N LEU A 283 8.90 -10.10 10.36
CA LEU A 283 7.96 -11.10 9.87
C LEU A 283 7.42 -11.99 10.98
N SER A 284 8.27 -12.38 11.94
CA SER A 284 7.88 -13.26 13.04
C SER A 284 6.94 -12.61 14.06
N ILE A 285 6.94 -11.26 14.18
CA ILE A 285 6.05 -10.53 15.08
C ILE A 285 4.81 -9.98 14.38
N LEU A 286 4.80 -9.93 13.05
CA LEU A 286 3.74 -9.27 12.29
C LEU A 286 2.32 -9.79 12.59
N PRO A 287 2.07 -11.12 12.73
CA PRO A 287 0.75 -11.61 13.13
C PRO A 287 0.33 -11.09 14.52
N ASP A 288 1.25 -11.10 15.49
CA ASP A 288 1.01 -10.63 16.84
C ASP A 288 0.78 -9.10 16.87
N ALA A 289 1.53 -8.34 16.05
CA ALA A 289 1.39 -6.89 15.91
C ALA A 289 0.02 -6.52 15.32
N ILE A 290 -0.43 -7.23 14.28
CA ILE A 290 -1.78 -7.06 13.70
C ILE A 290 -2.85 -7.35 14.75
N LYS A 291 -2.71 -8.46 15.47
CA LYS A 291 -3.66 -8.82 16.54
C LYS A 291 -3.68 -7.76 17.64
N TYR A 292 -2.51 -7.31 18.11
CA TYR A 292 -2.39 -6.27 19.14
C TYR A 292 -3.11 -4.99 18.73
N LEU A 293 -2.91 -4.52 17.51
CA LEU A 293 -3.58 -3.32 17.01
C LEU A 293 -5.11 -3.50 16.99
N LYS A 294 -5.59 -4.63 16.46
CA LYS A 294 -7.04 -4.93 16.43
C LYS A 294 -7.65 -5.00 17.83
N ASP A 295 -6.97 -5.64 18.77
CA ASP A 295 -7.42 -5.77 20.17
C ASP A 295 -7.43 -4.39 20.89
N ASN A 296 -6.65 -3.42 20.42
CA ASN A 296 -6.60 -2.04 20.93
C ASN A 296 -7.43 -1.04 20.12
N ASN A 297 -8.45 -1.52 19.41
CA ASN A 297 -9.42 -0.74 18.61
C ASN A 297 -8.82 0.01 17.41
N TYR A 298 -7.69 -0.44 16.87
CA TYR A 298 -7.15 0.10 15.62
C TYR A 298 -7.82 -0.57 14.41
N ILE A 299 -8.33 0.25 13.52
CA ILE A 299 -8.73 -0.14 12.16
C ILE A 299 -7.47 -0.05 11.29
N LEU A 300 -7.14 -1.16 10.60
CA LEU A 300 -5.94 -1.25 9.77
C LEU A 300 -6.30 -0.91 8.32
N LEU A 301 -5.69 0.14 7.79
CA LEU A 301 -5.94 0.66 6.45
C LEU A 301 -4.63 0.85 5.69
N PRO A 302 -4.62 0.77 4.35
CA PRO A 302 -3.52 1.27 3.54
C PRO A 302 -3.58 2.80 3.47
N LEU A 303 -2.43 3.48 3.36
CA LEU A 303 -2.39 4.93 3.14
C LEU A 303 -3.04 5.30 1.80
N PHE A 304 -3.68 6.44 1.76
CA PHE A 304 -4.24 7.07 0.57
C PHE A 304 -3.86 8.56 0.55
N TYR A 305 -3.84 9.17 -0.63
CA TYR A 305 -3.26 10.51 -0.79
C TYR A 305 -4.00 11.59 -0.01
N GLU A 306 -5.32 11.48 0.14
CA GLU A 306 -6.19 12.44 0.84
C GLU A 306 -6.09 12.33 2.36
N SER A 307 -5.49 11.26 2.90
CA SER A 307 -5.29 11.07 4.35
C SER A 307 -4.63 12.30 4.99
N ASN A 308 -5.07 12.64 6.20
CA ASN A 308 -4.46 13.70 7.03
C ASN A 308 -3.02 13.38 7.44
N MET A 309 -2.57 12.13 7.29
CA MET A 309 -1.19 11.73 7.56
C MET A 309 -0.23 12.13 6.44
N ILE A 310 -0.75 12.44 5.25
CA ILE A 310 0.06 12.85 4.10
C ILE A 310 0.29 14.36 4.14
N ASN A 311 1.54 14.77 4.27
CA ASN A 311 1.97 16.16 4.18
C ASN A 311 1.99 16.60 2.71
N LYS A 312 1.17 17.59 2.37
CA LYS A 312 1.02 18.13 1.00
C LYS A 312 1.73 19.45 0.84
#